data_4adfef6f836cbc8ce681b6ebd933dff2
#
_entry.id   4adfef6f836cbc8ce681b6ebd933dff2
#
_cell.length_a   1.000
_cell.length_b   1.000
_cell.length_c   1.000
_cell.angle_alpha   90.00
_cell.angle_beta   90.00
_cell.angle_gamma   90.00
#
_symmetry.space_group_name_H-M   'P 1'
#
loop_
_entity.id
_entity.type
_entity.pdbx_description
1 polymer ?
#
loop_
_entity_poly.entity_id
_entity_poly.type
_entity_poly.pdbx_seq_one_letter_code
_entity_poly.pdbx_strand_id
1 'polypeptide(L)'
;DDALAGNLCRCTGYRPIVAAAQAMYEAPGDADDWLRQPHGSKQAAADRVARLRQVARTSSLAAHHGKRAFYAPRTVDELASLLHALPDATLLAGGTDIGLWVTKEHRQLKTLVYLGEVDGLSDIRCSDTHIEIGGAATFSDAMPVILEHYPLLDEMLRRFASPPIRNAATLGGNVANGSPIGDSMPALMAAGASLVLRFDDSTRELGLDEFYHDYQVNDLRPGEFIERIRLPLPAPGTRLNCYKVSKRFDQDISAVCVAIHLELENDCVKSIRIACGGLAAIVKRALHCEQALAGRPWTEATIDKGMEAFAKDFEPITDMRASAAYRLQVGRNMLRRLYLETRGELTETVYGYGRQG
;
A
#
# COMPACT_ATOMS: atom_id res chain seq x y z
N ASP A 1 8.59 12.89 13.87
CA ASP A 1 8.00 13.45 12.64
C ASP A 1 6.87 12.60 12.10
N ASP A 2 7.00 11.27 12.08
CA ASP A 2 5.98 10.35 11.52
C ASP A 2 4.58 10.54 12.12
N ALA A 3 4.50 10.72 13.45
CA ALA A 3 3.22 10.89 14.15
C ALA A 3 2.47 12.18 13.75
N LEU A 4 3.20 13.20 13.28
CA LEU A 4 2.66 14.49 12.85
C LEU A 4 2.48 14.58 11.32
N ALA A 5 2.95 13.58 10.57
CA ALA A 5 2.86 13.57 9.13
C ALA A 5 1.38 13.60 8.67
N GLY A 6 1.09 14.41 7.64
CA GLY A 6 -0.27 14.63 7.16
C GLY A 6 -0.96 15.86 7.75
N ASN A 7 -0.44 16.44 8.81
CA ASN A 7 -0.97 17.67 9.41
C ASN A 7 -0.26 18.89 8.80
N LEU A 8 -0.86 19.47 7.75
CA LEU A 8 -0.28 20.58 7.03
C LEU A 8 -0.61 21.91 7.70
N CYS A 9 0.41 22.71 8.00
CA CYS A 9 0.26 24.06 8.55
C CYS A 9 1.25 25.03 7.91
N ARG A 10 0.77 25.97 7.10
CA ARG A 10 1.62 27.00 6.48
C ARG A 10 1.86 28.21 7.40
N CYS A 11 0.96 28.46 8.35
CA CYS A 11 0.98 29.69 9.17
C CYS A 11 2.05 29.63 10.25
N THR A 12 2.10 28.53 11.03
CA THR A 12 3.03 28.35 12.16
C THR A 12 4.39 27.80 11.71
N GLY A 13 4.41 27.13 10.55
CA GLY A 13 5.56 26.32 10.12
C GLY A 13 5.63 25.01 10.91
N TYR A 14 6.47 24.10 10.47
CA TYR A 14 6.48 22.73 11.00
C TYR A 14 7.40 22.56 12.20
N ARG A 15 8.54 23.26 12.24
CA ARG A 15 9.53 23.15 13.32
C ARG A 15 8.98 23.50 14.71
N PRO A 16 8.23 24.61 14.89
CA PRO A 16 7.62 24.93 16.19
C PRO A 16 6.61 23.87 16.65
N ILE A 17 5.86 23.26 15.73
CA ILE A 17 4.90 22.19 16.06
C ILE A 17 5.63 20.94 16.54
N VAL A 18 6.70 20.54 15.85
CA VAL A 18 7.54 19.40 16.25
C VAL A 18 8.20 19.65 17.60
N ALA A 19 8.77 20.85 17.80
CA ALA A 19 9.38 21.25 19.07
C ALA A 19 8.37 21.25 20.22
N ALA A 20 7.15 21.77 19.99
CA ALA A 20 6.09 21.74 20.98
C ALA A 20 5.65 20.30 21.32
N ALA A 21 5.54 19.42 20.31
CA ALA A 21 5.21 18.02 20.52
C ALA A 21 6.30 17.27 21.30
N GLN A 22 7.57 17.59 21.11
CA GLN A 22 8.68 17.04 21.89
C GLN A 22 8.66 17.54 23.36
N ALA A 23 8.41 18.83 23.56
CA ALA A 23 8.40 19.47 24.86
C ALA A 23 7.14 19.17 25.70
N MET A 24 6.07 18.65 25.09
CA MET A 24 4.76 18.51 25.80
C MET A 24 4.81 17.62 27.04
N TYR A 25 5.72 16.65 27.10
CA TYR A 25 5.90 15.78 28.27
C TYR A 25 6.91 16.33 29.30
N GLU A 26 7.67 17.34 28.92
CA GLU A 26 8.66 18.00 29.81
C GLU A 26 8.03 19.19 30.54
N ALA A 27 6.90 19.70 30.07
CA ALA A 27 6.20 20.80 30.70
C ALA A 27 5.77 20.40 32.13
N PRO A 28 6.07 21.24 33.15
CA PRO A 28 5.57 20.99 34.51
C PRO A 28 4.05 21.03 34.46
N GLY A 29 3.41 19.90 34.80
CA GLY A 29 1.97 19.80 34.91
C GLY A 29 1.55 19.79 36.37
N ASP A 30 0.49 20.51 36.70
CA ASP A 30 -0.19 20.36 37.97
C ASP A 30 -0.79 18.94 38.06
N ALA A 31 -0.92 18.44 39.32
CA ALA A 31 -1.54 17.12 39.60
C ALA A 31 -2.97 17.01 39.01
N ASP A 32 -3.62 18.14 38.78
CA ASP A 32 -4.95 18.27 38.20
C ASP A 32 -4.96 18.46 36.67
N ASP A 33 -3.79 18.38 36.00
CA ASP A 33 -3.71 18.49 34.56
C ASP A 33 -4.50 17.33 33.90
N TRP A 34 -5.62 17.70 33.32
CA TRP A 34 -6.55 16.77 32.66
C TRP A 34 -5.90 15.93 31.53
N LEU A 35 -4.82 16.44 30.92
CA LEU A 35 -4.06 15.72 29.88
C LEU A 35 -3.23 14.57 30.48
N ARG A 36 -2.83 14.67 31.75
CA ARG A 36 -2.04 13.66 32.45
C ARG A 36 -2.90 12.68 33.24
N GLN A 37 -4.15 13.05 33.53
CA GLN A 37 -5.08 12.14 34.16
C GLN A 37 -5.62 11.17 33.11
N PRO A 38 -5.58 9.85 33.37
CA PRO A 38 -6.31 8.91 32.52
C PRO A 38 -7.78 9.33 32.51
N HIS A 39 -8.34 9.58 31.31
CA HIS A 39 -9.75 9.99 31.13
C HIS A 39 -10.72 8.94 31.67
N GLY A 40 -10.86 8.92 32.99
CA GLY A 40 -11.64 7.97 33.74
C GLY A 40 -10.85 6.71 34.16
N SER A 41 -11.36 6.00 35.13
CA SER A 41 -10.82 4.72 35.58
C SER A 41 -10.88 3.68 34.45
N LYS A 42 -10.09 2.61 34.56
CA LYS A 42 -10.21 1.43 33.69
C LYS A 42 -11.66 0.93 33.62
N GLN A 43 -12.40 1.04 34.71
CA GLN A 43 -13.82 0.68 34.78
C GLN A 43 -14.67 1.60 33.91
N ALA A 44 -14.47 2.91 33.99
CA ALA A 44 -15.22 3.86 33.13
C ALA A 44 -14.94 3.66 31.63
N ALA A 45 -13.72 3.26 31.27
CA ALA A 45 -13.39 2.88 29.89
C ALA A 45 -14.12 1.59 29.47
N ALA A 46 -14.13 0.56 30.35
CA ALA A 46 -14.85 -0.68 30.10
C ALA A 46 -16.36 -0.46 29.97
N ASP A 47 -16.94 0.39 30.81
CA ASP A 47 -18.38 0.74 30.76
C ASP A 47 -18.72 1.48 29.45
N ARG A 48 -17.86 2.38 28.97
CA ARG A 48 -18.04 3.03 27.65
C ARG A 48 -18.01 2.01 26.51
N VAL A 49 -17.03 1.09 26.53
CA VAL A 49 -16.94 0.02 25.52
C VAL A 49 -18.18 -0.88 25.57
N ALA A 50 -18.65 -1.26 26.76
CA ALA A 50 -19.85 -2.06 26.92
C ALA A 50 -21.10 -1.35 26.35
N ARG A 51 -21.27 -0.05 26.62
CA ARG A 51 -22.37 0.76 26.06
C ARG A 51 -22.29 0.87 24.53
N LEU A 52 -21.08 1.11 23.98
CA LEU A 52 -20.89 1.18 22.53
C LEU A 52 -21.22 -0.16 21.87
N ARG A 53 -20.85 -1.28 22.49
CA ARG A 53 -21.22 -2.62 21.99
C ARG A 53 -22.72 -2.87 21.98
N GLN A 54 -23.46 -2.33 22.97
CA GLN A 54 -24.93 -2.45 23.02
C GLN A 54 -25.64 -1.70 21.90
N VAL A 55 -25.08 -0.59 21.43
CA VAL A 55 -25.64 0.21 20.32
C VAL A 55 -25.02 -0.14 18.96
N ALA A 56 -24.00 -1.01 18.95
CA ALA A 56 -23.39 -1.49 17.71
C ALA A 56 -24.43 -2.25 16.88
N ARG A 57 -24.47 -1.96 15.62
CA ARG A 57 -25.34 -2.64 14.67
C ARG A 57 -24.89 -4.10 14.47
N THR A 58 -25.82 -5.04 14.59
CA THR A 58 -25.58 -6.48 14.46
C THR A 58 -26.11 -7.06 13.14
N SER A 59 -26.90 -6.30 12.38
CA SER A 59 -27.47 -6.71 11.10
C SER A 59 -27.00 -5.80 9.97
N SER A 60 -27.10 -6.28 8.75
CA SER A 60 -26.80 -5.52 7.55
C SER A 60 -27.74 -4.30 7.42
N LEU A 61 -27.25 -3.23 6.80
CA LEU A 61 -27.99 -2.00 6.59
C LEU A 61 -28.29 -1.82 5.11
N ALA A 62 -29.51 -1.45 4.79
CA ALA A 62 -29.92 -0.90 3.51
C ALA A 62 -30.64 0.44 3.75
N ALA A 63 -30.16 1.50 3.14
CA ALA A 63 -30.75 2.83 3.24
C ALA A 63 -30.96 3.41 1.83
N HIS A 64 -32.12 4.02 1.62
CA HIS A 64 -32.51 4.61 0.34
C HIS A 64 -32.92 6.05 0.52
N HIS A 65 -32.46 6.92 -0.40
CA HIS A 65 -32.92 8.31 -0.47
C HIS A 65 -33.01 8.76 -1.93
N GLY A 66 -34.22 8.93 -2.42
CA GLY A 66 -34.50 9.22 -3.82
C GLY A 66 -33.96 8.09 -4.74
N LYS A 67 -33.00 8.44 -5.59
CA LYS A 67 -32.35 7.49 -6.51
C LYS A 67 -31.03 6.94 -5.97
N ARG A 68 -30.69 7.22 -4.71
CA ARG A 68 -29.45 6.77 -4.08
C ARG A 68 -29.72 5.63 -3.12
N ALA A 69 -28.81 4.68 -3.09
CA ALA A 69 -28.81 3.56 -2.17
C ALA A 69 -27.46 3.42 -1.46
N PHE A 70 -27.51 3.07 -0.19
CA PHE A 70 -26.34 2.76 0.62
C PHE A 70 -26.57 1.41 1.31
N TYR A 71 -25.61 0.52 1.17
CA TYR A 71 -25.62 -0.78 1.79
C TYR A 71 -24.38 -0.97 2.64
N ALA A 72 -24.52 -1.63 3.80
CA ALA A 72 -23.41 -2.05 4.63
C ALA A 72 -23.69 -3.50 5.08
N PRO A 73 -23.25 -4.50 4.29
CA PRO A 73 -23.36 -5.90 4.63
C PRO A 73 -22.47 -6.24 5.83
N ARG A 74 -22.84 -7.32 6.57
CA ARG A 74 -22.08 -7.75 7.74
C ARG A 74 -21.18 -8.94 7.45
N THR A 75 -21.49 -9.74 6.45
CA THR A 75 -20.71 -10.95 6.12
C THR A 75 -20.20 -10.88 4.67
N VAL A 76 -19.15 -11.66 4.39
CA VAL A 76 -18.60 -11.79 3.03
C VAL A 76 -19.65 -12.38 2.07
N ASP A 77 -20.48 -13.33 2.53
CA ASP A 77 -21.52 -13.94 1.72
C ASP A 77 -22.66 -12.97 1.39
N GLU A 78 -23.07 -12.13 2.37
CA GLU A 78 -24.02 -11.05 2.11
C GLU A 78 -23.48 -10.02 1.12
N LEU A 79 -22.18 -9.67 1.24
CA LEU A 79 -21.51 -8.78 0.29
C LEU A 79 -21.50 -9.39 -1.12
N ALA A 80 -21.13 -10.65 -1.24
CA ALA A 80 -21.04 -11.36 -2.52
C ALA A 80 -22.42 -11.44 -3.21
N SER A 81 -23.45 -11.85 -2.47
CA SER A 81 -24.84 -11.90 -2.97
C SER A 81 -25.35 -10.51 -3.37
N LEU A 82 -25.02 -9.48 -2.59
CA LEU A 82 -25.40 -8.11 -2.90
C LEU A 82 -24.74 -7.61 -4.19
N LEU A 83 -23.45 -7.88 -4.39
CA LEU A 83 -22.73 -7.48 -5.60
C LEU A 83 -23.13 -8.28 -6.83
N HIS A 84 -23.51 -9.54 -6.66
CA HIS A 84 -24.13 -10.34 -7.73
C HIS A 84 -25.43 -9.67 -8.21
N ALA A 85 -26.27 -9.17 -7.30
CA ALA A 85 -27.51 -8.47 -7.62
C ALA A 85 -27.30 -7.02 -8.10
N LEU A 86 -26.20 -6.37 -7.72
CA LEU A 86 -25.90 -4.97 -8.00
C LEU A 86 -24.47 -4.82 -8.54
N PRO A 87 -24.15 -5.39 -9.73
CA PRO A 87 -22.78 -5.45 -10.24
C PRO A 87 -22.14 -4.07 -10.53
N ASP A 88 -22.96 -3.03 -10.71
CA ASP A 88 -22.51 -1.65 -10.96
C ASP A 88 -22.37 -0.82 -9.66
N ALA A 89 -22.51 -1.43 -8.49
CA ALA A 89 -22.38 -0.73 -7.23
C ALA A 89 -20.93 -0.27 -6.99
N THR A 90 -20.77 0.93 -6.45
CA THR A 90 -19.45 1.44 -6.06
C THR A 90 -19.09 0.89 -4.68
N LEU A 91 -17.97 0.16 -4.59
CA LEU A 91 -17.43 -0.34 -3.34
C LEU A 91 -16.72 0.76 -2.57
N LEU A 92 -17.12 0.98 -1.33
CA LEU A 92 -16.55 1.99 -0.44
C LEU A 92 -15.84 1.31 0.74
N ALA A 93 -14.52 1.32 0.75
CA ALA A 93 -13.72 0.93 1.92
C ALA A 93 -13.32 2.18 2.72
N GLY A 94 -12.05 2.58 2.72
CA GLY A 94 -11.58 3.76 3.46
C GLY A 94 -11.91 5.12 2.84
N GLY A 95 -12.46 5.17 1.65
CA GLY A 95 -12.93 6.40 0.99
C GLY A 95 -11.86 7.39 0.56
N THR A 96 -10.58 7.06 0.68
CA THR A 96 -9.45 7.98 0.40
C THR A 96 -9.33 8.36 -1.08
N ASP A 97 -9.84 7.54 -2.00
CA ASP A 97 -9.94 7.83 -3.42
C ASP A 97 -11.36 8.29 -3.80
N ILE A 98 -12.39 7.52 -3.42
CA ILE A 98 -13.80 7.83 -3.72
C ILE A 98 -14.21 9.20 -3.17
N GLY A 99 -13.64 9.62 -2.03
CA GLY A 99 -13.84 10.96 -1.48
C GLY A 99 -13.42 12.07 -2.46
N LEU A 100 -12.40 11.84 -3.29
CA LEU A 100 -11.95 12.78 -4.31
C LEU A 100 -12.92 12.80 -5.51
N TRP A 101 -13.52 11.67 -5.88
CA TRP A 101 -14.54 11.63 -6.93
C TRP A 101 -15.72 12.54 -6.60
N VAL A 102 -16.10 12.61 -5.32
CA VAL A 102 -17.17 13.50 -4.87
C VAL A 102 -16.69 14.95 -4.73
N THR A 103 -15.56 15.18 -4.06
CA THR A 103 -15.12 16.52 -3.67
C THR A 103 -14.38 17.28 -4.76
N LYS A 104 -13.74 16.59 -5.73
CA LYS A 104 -12.97 17.18 -6.82
C LYS A 104 -13.64 17.02 -8.19
N GLU A 105 -14.29 15.87 -8.43
CA GLU A 105 -14.87 15.55 -9.73
C GLU A 105 -16.40 15.72 -9.73
N HIS A 106 -17.00 15.97 -8.57
CA HIS A 106 -18.45 16.16 -8.41
C HIS A 106 -19.29 14.99 -8.94
N ARG A 107 -18.74 13.77 -8.89
CA ARG A 107 -19.45 12.56 -9.32
C ARG A 107 -20.67 12.30 -8.44
N GLN A 108 -21.76 11.86 -9.07
CA GLN A 108 -22.97 11.42 -8.38
C GLN A 108 -22.94 9.90 -8.23
N LEU A 109 -22.63 9.42 -7.03
CA LEU A 109 -22.62 8.00 -6.70
C LEU A 109 -24.05 7.55 -6.39
N LYS A 110 -24.58 6.61 -7.20
CA LYS A 110 -25.97 6.15 -7.07
C LYS A 110 -26.11 5.07 -6.01
N THR A 111 -25.21 4.08 -6.05
CA THR A 111 -25.24 2.93 -5.15
C THR A 111 -23.87 2.76 -4.53
N LEU A 112 -23.81 2.81 -3.22
CA LEU A 112 -22.59 2.59 -2.42
C LEU A 112 -22.74 1.31 -1.59
N VAL A 113 -21.71 0.47 -1.59
CA VAL A 113 -21.61 -0.69 -0.71
C VAL A 113 -20.38 -0.52 0.18
N TYR A 114 -20.62 -0.35 1.48
CA TYR A 114 -19.57 -0.11 2.47
C TYR A 114 -18.97 -1.42 2.97
N LEU A 115 -17.64 -1.52 2.84
CA LEU A 115 -16.87 -2.72 3.17
C LEU A 115 -16.36 -2.75 4.61
N GLY A 116 -16.30 -1.60 5.28
CA GLY A 116 -15.62 -1.47 6.57
C GLY A 116 -16.33 -2.18 7.74
N GLU A 117 -17.51 -2.75 7.53
CA GLU A 117 -18.25 -3.51 8.54
C GLU A 117 -18.45 -4.99 8.17
N VAL A 118 -17.79 -5.45 7.11
CA VAL A 118 -17.89 -6.84 6.65
C VAL A 118 -16.94 -7.70 7.50
N ASP A 119 -17.50 -8.57 8.33
CA ASP A 119 -16.76 -9.46 9.23
C ASP A 119 -15.80 -10.35 8.42
N GLY A 120 -14.53 -10.39 8.84
CA GLY A 120 -13.47 -11.17 8.20
C GLY A 120 -12.80 -10.52 6.98
N LEU A 121 -13.38 -9.46 6.38
CA LEU A 121 -12.80 -8.81 5.21
C LEU A 121 -11.59 -7.90 5.54
N SER A 122 -11.40 -7.52 6.80
CA SER A 122 -10.22 -6.81 7.30
C SER A 122 -9.22 -7.69 8.03
N ASP A 123 -9.48 -9.00 8.13
CA ASP A 123 -8.60 -9.92 8.84
C ASP A 123 -7.23 -10.02 8.18
N ILE A 124 -6.19 -10.12 9.00
CA ILE A 124 -4.83 -10.41 8.57
C ILE A 124 -4.38 -11.68 9.28
N ARG A 125 -3.97 -12.68 8.52
CA ARG A 125 -3.56 -13.99 9.03
C ARG A 125 -2.23 -14.39 8.43
N CYS A 126 -1.33 -14.93 9.24
CA CYS A 126 -0.08 -15.51 8.78
C CYS A 126 -0.18 -17.03 8.81
N SER A 127 0.15 -17.67 7.69
CA SER A 127 0.30 -19.12 7.57
C SER A 127 1.78 -19.48 7.48
N ASP A 128 2.11 -20.76 7.29
CA ASP A 128 3.49 -21.21 7.09
C ASP A 128 4.08 -20.78 5.73
N THR A 129 3.26 -20.34 4.79
CA THR A 129 3.69 -20.06 3.40
C THR A 129 3.40 -18.62 2.95
N HIS A 130 2.41 -17.96 3.54
CA HIS A 130 2.01 -16.62 3.11
C HIS A 130 1.27 -15.84 4.19
N ILE A 131 1.23 -14.53 4.03
CA ILE A 131 0.36 -13.61 4.76
C ILE A 131 -0.92 -13.45 3.96
N GLU A 132 -2.09 -13.75 4.53
CA GLU A 132 -3.40 -13.43 3.99
C GLU A 132 -3.86 -12.08 4.54
N ILE A 133 -4.09 -11.11 3.66
CA ILE A 133 -4.53 -9.76 4.01
C ILE A 133 -5.92 -9.56 3.40
N GLY A 134 -6.92 -9.34 4.22
CA GLY A 134 -8.29 -9.09 3.78
C GLY A 134 -8.41 -7.83 2.93
N GLY A 135 -9.32 -7.81 1.95
CA GLY A 135 -9.48 -6.72 0.99
C GLY A 135 -9.81 -5.36 1.62
N ALA A 136 -10.39 -5.36 2.83
CA ALA A 136 -10.69 -4.14 3.60
C ALA A 136 -9.67 -3.86 4.73
N ALA A 137 -8.57 -4.62 4.84
CA ALA A 137 -7.51 -4.34 5.80
C ALA A 137 -6.83 -3.01 5.48
N THR A 138 -6.64 -2.14 6.49
CA THR A 138 -6.00 -0.84 6.31
C THR A 138 -4.48 -1.00 6.15
N PHE A 139 -3.83 0.01 5.57
CA PHE A 139 -2.36 0.04 5.55
C PHE A 139 -1.78 0.03 6.96
N SER A 140 -2.38 0.76 7.90
CA SER A 140 -1.91 0.80 9.30
C SER A 140 -1.96 -0.56 9.97
N ASP A 141 -2.96 -1.38 9.68
CA ASP A 141 -3.08 -2.74 10.23
C ASP A 141 -2.14 -3.73 9.53
N ALA A 142 -1.96 -3.59 8.22
CA ALA A 142 -1.14 -4.50 7.41
C ALA A 142 0.37 -4.25 7.57
N MET A 143 0.79 -3.00 7.72
CA MET A 143 2.22 -2.61 7.79
C MET A 143 3.02 -3.39 8.84
N PRO A 144 2.60 -3.51 10.11
CA PRO A 144 3.38 -4.23 11.11
C PRO A 144 3.65 -5.69 10.71
N VAL A 145 2.62 -6.38 10.20
CA VAL A 145 2.73 -7.78 9.79
C VAL A 145 3.62 -7.93 8.54
N ILE A 146 3.48 -7.04 7.56
CA ILE A 146 4.34 -7.04 6.37
C ILE A 146 5.79 -6.78 6.77
N LEU A 147 6.06 -5.83 7.67
CA LEU A 147 7.43 -5.45 8.07
C LEU A 147 8.12 -6.51 8.94
N GLU A 148 7.37 -7.35 9.64
CA GLU A 148 7.93 -8.51 10.35
C GLU A 148 8.65 -9.45 9.39
N HIS A 149 8.12 -9.64 8.19
CA HIS A 149 8.66 -10.56 7.18
C HIS A 149 9.49 -9.85 6.09
N TYR A 150 9.16 -8.59 5.79
CA TYR A 150 9.79 -7.78 4.74
C TYR A 150 10.31 -6.44 5.30
N PRO A 151 11.29 -6.46 6.22
CA PRO A 151 11.75 -5.25 6.94
C PRO A 151 12.32 -4.16 6.03
N LEU A 152 12.85 -4.51 4.86
CA LEU A 152 13.41 -3.56 3.89
C LEU A 152 12.33 -2.70 3.18
N LEU A 153 11.04 -2.99 3.38
CA LEU A 153 9.95 -2.15 2.90
C LEU A 153 9.61 -0.97 3.82
N ASP A 154 10.26 -0.84 5.01
CA ASP A 154 9.90 0.16 6.03
C ASP A 154 9.93 1.59 5.48
N GLU A 155 11.01 1.99 4.79
CA GLU A 155 11.11 3.35 4.23
C GLU A 155 9.95 3.64 3.26
N MET A 156 9.70 2.73 2.31
CA MET A 156 8.65 2.92 1.32
C MET A 156 7.27 3.02 1.98
N LEU A 157 6.94 2.12 2.90
CA LEU A 157 5.65 2.07 3.57
C LEU A 157 5.42 3.31 4.47
N ARG A 158 6.43 3.79 5.18
CA ARG A 158 6.32 5.03 5.98
C ARG A 158 6.15 6.26 5.12
N ARG A 159 6.80 6.31 3.96
CA ARG A 159 6.69 7.40 2.97
C ARG A 159 5.42 7.30 2.12
N PHE A 160 4.70 6.18 2.17
CA PHE A 160 3.41 6.03 1.52
C PHE A 160 2.34 6.79 2.30
N ALA A 161 1.77 7.81 1.67
CA ALA A 161 0.72 8.64 2.24
C ALA A 161 1.10 9.24 3.62
N SER A 162 0.13 9.41 4.51
CA SER A 162 0.31 9.90 5.88
C SER A 162 -0.45 9.00 6.85
N PRO A 163 -0.16 9.03 8.17
CA PRO A 163 -0.88 8.21 9.15
C PRO A 163 -2.41 8.33 9.05
N PRO A 164 -3.03 9.53 8.95
CA PRO A 164 -4.48 9.64 8.79
C PRO A 164 -5.01 8.94 7.54
N ILE A 165 -4.24 8.96 6.43
CA ILE A 165 -4.63 8.28 5.19
C ILE A 165 -4.42 6.76 5.35
N ARG A 166 -3.29 6.30 5.90
CA ARG A 166 -3.02 4.87 6.11
C ARG A 166 -4.02 4.21 7.07
N ASN A 167 -4.55 4.97 8.05
CA ASN A 167 -5.58 4.49 8.96
C ASN A 167 -6.93 4.22 8.29
N ALA A 168 -7.16 4.78 7.12
CA ALA A 168 -8.41 4.62 6.38
C ALA A 168 -8.21 3.84 5.06
N ALA A 169 -7.15 4.15 4.30
CA ALA A 169 -6.85 3.50 3.02
C ALA A 169 -6.61 2.00 3.22
N THR A 170 -7.27 1.17 2.41
CA THR A 170 -7.13 -0.29 2.45
C THR A 170 -6.18 -0.77 1.37
N LEU A 171 -5.45 -1.86 1.67
CA LEU A 171 -4.52 -2.44 0.71
C LEU A 171 -5.28 -2.97 -0.53
N GLY A 172 -6.41 -3.66 -0.33
CA GLY A 172 -7.26 -4.13 -1.42
C GLY A 172 -7.83 -3.00 -2.26
N GLY A 173 -8.25 -1.87 -1.63
CA GLY A 173 -8.71 -0.69 -2.36
C GLY A 173 -7.61 -0.05 -3.21
N ASN A 174 -6.36 0.01 -2.73
CA ASN A 174 -5.22 0.51 -3.48
C ASN A 174 -4.91 -0.38 -4.70
N VAL A 175 -4.94 -1.71 -4.51
CA VAL A 175 -4.76 -2.70 -5.59
C VAL A 175 -5.90 -2.61 -6.61
N ALA A 176 -7.16 -2.58 -6.17
CA ALA A 176 -8.32 -2.51 -7.07
C ALA A 176 -8.36 -1.20 -7.88
N ASN A 177 -7.95 -0.08 -7.28
CA ASN A 177 -7.83 1.21 -7.98
C ASN A 177 -6.75 1.20 -9.07
N GLY A 178 -5.69 0.41 -8.90
CA GLY A 178 -4.67 0.15 -9.92
C GLY A 178 -3.94 1.38 -10.44
N SER A 179 -3.75 2.40 -9.58
CA SER A 179 -3.01 3.60 -10.00
C SER A 179 -1.59 3.24 -10.45
N PRO A 180 -1.12 3.70 -11.63
CA PRO A 180 0.24 3.43 -12.10
C PRO A 180 1.33 4.02 -11.19
N ILE A 181 0.95 4.90 -10.28
CA ILE A 181 1.85 5.53 -9.29
C ILE A 181 1.56 5.06 -7.85
N GLY A 182 0.79 4.00 -7.67
CA GLY A 182 0.56 3.38 -6.36
C GLY A 182 1.79 2.59 -5.93
N ASP A 183 2.34 2.91 -4.77
CA ASP A 183 3.65 2.39 -4.34
C ASP A 183 3.60 0.96 -3.76
N SER A 184 2.42 0.50 -3.29
CA SER A 184 2.30 -0.85 -2.72
C SER A 184 2.35 -1.94 -3.79
N MET A 185 1.78 -1.69 -4.98
CA MET A 185 1.69 -2.70 -6.02
C MET A 185 3.04 -3.18 -6.56
N PRO A 186 4.07 -2.32 -6.79
CA PRO A 186 5.40 -2.81 -7.16
C PRO A 186 5.97 -3.78 -6.14
N ALA A 187 5.87 -3.47 -4.83
CA ALA A 187 6.37 -4.34 -3.77
C ALA A 187 5.63 -5.68 -3.73
N LEU A 188 4.30 -5.67 -3.76
CA LEU A 188 3.46 -6.87 -3.78
C LEU A 188 3.73 -7.73 -5.03
N MET A 189 3.82 -7.09 -6.21
CA MET A 189 4.07 -7.78 -7.49
C MET A 189 5.46 -8.41 -7.53
N ALA A 190 6.50 -7.71 -7.08
CA ALA A 190 7.86 -8.26 -6.99
C ALA A 190 7.94 -9.41 -5.98
N ALA A 191 7.22 -9.33 -4.86
CA ALA A 191 7.11 -10.42 -3.89
C ALA A 191 6.35 -11.65 -4.43
N GLY A 192 5.61 -11.51 -5.53
CA GLY A 192 4.82 -12.60 -6.10
C GLY A 192 3.45 -12.76 -5.46
N ALA A 193 2.85 -11.67 -5.00
CA ALA A 193 1.52 -11.71 -4.43
C ALA A 193 0.45 -12.15 -5.43
N SER A 194 -0.58 -12.85 -4.93
CA SER A 194 -1.79 -13.20 -5.66
C SER A 194 -3.02 -12.58 -5.00
N LEU A 195 -4.10 -12.50 -5.76
CA LEU A 195 -5.40 -11.99 -5.35
C LEU A 195 -6.41 -13.14 -5.31
N VAL A 196 -7.15 -13.26 -4.22
CA VAL A 196 -8.36 -14.08 -4.14
C VAL A 196 -9.53 -13.17 -4.48
N LEU A 197 -10.13 -13.42 -5.64
CA LEU A 197 -11.28 -12.68 -6.17
C LEU A 197 -12.55 -13.51 -5.92
N ARG A 198 -13.56 -12.86 -5.32
CA ARG A 198 -14.85 -13.48 -4.99
C ARG A 198 -15.95 -13.00 -5.91
N PHE A 199 -16.74 -13.93 -6.41
CA PHE A 199 -18.00 -13.69 -7.12
C PHE A 199 -19.04 -14.67 -6.59
N ASP A 200 -20.08 -14.18 -5.96
CA ASP A 200 -21.11 -14.99 -5.33
C ASP A 200 -20.52 -16.11 -4.45
N ASP A 201 -20.81 -17.37 -4.71
CA ASP A 201 -20.30 -18.53 -3.96
C ASP A 201 -18.92 -19.01 -4.44
N SER A 202 -18.37 -18.43 -5.51
CA SER A 202 -17.13 -18.88 -6.12
C SER A 202 -15.96 -17.91 -5.86
N THR A 203 -14.75 -18.47 -5.79
CA THR A 203 -13.51 -17.73 -5.74
C THR A 203 -12.57 -18.17 -6.84
N ARG A 204 -11.75 -17.26 -7.34
CA ARG A 204 -10.60 -17.58 -8.19
C ARG A 204 -9.36 -16.88 -7.67
N GLU A 205 -8.20 -17.45 -7.95
CA GLU A 205 -6.92 -16.85 -7.60
C GLU A 205 -6.20 -16.40 -8.87
N LEU A 206 -5.59 -15.22 -8.82
CA LEU A 206 -4.88 -14.59 -9.93
C LEU A 206 -3.61 -13.94 -9.42
N GLY A 207 -2.50 -14.12 -10.14
CA GLY A 207 -1.26 -13.40 -9.86
C GLY A 207 -1.43 -11.89 -10.02
N LEU A 208 -0.84 -11.10 -9.14
CA LEU A 208 -0.95 -9.63 -9.23
C LEU A 208 -0.33 -9.09 -10.53
N ASP A 209 0.66 -9.77 -11.10
CA ASP A 209 1.29 -9.42 -12.37
C ASP A 209 0.40 -9.70 -13.61
N GLU A 210 -0.69 -10.46 -13.45
CA GLU A 210 -1.70 -10.72 -14.47
C GLU A 210 -2.96 -9.85 -14.31
N PHE A 211 -3.06 -9.08 -13.19
CA PHE A 211 -4.29 -8.39 -12.83
C PHE A 211 -4.55 -7.10 -13.60
N TYR A 212 -3.50 -6.37 -14.01
CA TYR A 212 -3.63 -5.10 -14.72
C TYR A 212 -3.42 -5.25 -16.23
N HIS A 213 -4.34 -4.73 -17.02
CA HIS A 213 -4.29 -4.82 -18.49
C HIS A 213 -3.95 -3.48 -19.13
N ASP A 214 -4.55 -2.36 -18.66
CA ASP A 214 -4.31 -1.01 -19.14
C ASP A 214 -4.65 0.01 -18.04
N TYR A 215 -4.47 1.30 -18.33
CA TYR A 215 -4.81 2.38 -17.39
C TYR A 215 -6.26 2.26 -16.91
N GLN A 216 -6.45 2.07 -15.61
CA GLN A 216 -7.73 1.84 -14.95
C GLN A 216 -8.53 0.61 -15.49
N VAL A 217 -7.85 -0.33 -16.15
CA VAL A 217 -8.44 -1.59 -16.61
C VAL A 217 -7.75 -2.75 -15.90
N ASN A 218 -8.52 -3.47 -15.11
CA ASN A 218 -8.06 -4.66 -14.39
C ASN A 218 -8.95 -5.87 -14.67
N ASP A 219 -8.60 -7.03 -14.13
CA ASP A 219 -9.26 -8.31 -14.40
C ASP A 219 -10.51 -8.56 -13.54
N LEU A 220 -10.97 -7.59 -12.74
CA LEU A 220 -12.23 -7.73 -11.99
C LEU A 220 -13.43 -7.78 -12.96
N ARG A 221 -14.24 -8.81 -12.80
CA ARG A 221 -15.51 -8.96 -13.51
C ARG A 221 -16.61 -8.17 -12.80
N PRO A 222 -17.69 -7.77 -13.48
CA PRO A 222 -18.83 -7.14 -12.81
C PRO A 222 -19.34 -7.98 -11.63
N GLY A 223 -19.45 -7.37 -10.46
CA GLY A 223 -19.84 -8.05 -9.22
C GLY A 223 -18.71 -8.80 -8.50
N GLU A 224 -17.49 -8.89 -9.07
CA GLU A 224 -16.32 -9.43 -8.37
C GLU A 224 -15.71 -8.39 -7.43
N PHE A 225 -15.06 -8.88 -6.36
CA PHE A 225 -14.26 -8.05 -5.47
C PHE A 225 -13.02 -8.79 -4.96
N ILE A 226 -12.02 -8.05 -4.52
CA ILE A 226 -10.83 -8.61 -3.86
C ILE A 226 -11.23 -9.01 -2.45
N GLU A 227 -11.34 -10.30 -2.20
CA GLU A 227 -11.59 -10.83 -0.87
C GLU A 227 -10.30 -10.83 -0.04
N ARG A 228 -9.18 -11.28 -0.64
CA ARG A 228 -7.87 -11.36 0.03
C ARG A 228 -6.72 -11.08 -0.93
N ILE A 229 -5.64 -10.56 -0.37
CA ILE A 229 -4.32 -10.53 -0.99
C ILE A 229 -3.48 -11.59 -0.28
N ARG A 230 -2.86 -12.49 -1.04
CA ARG A 230 -1.91 -13.49 -0.55
C ARG A 230 -0.50 -13.03 -0.86
N LEU A 231 0.26 -12.69 0.17
CA LEU A 231 1.65 -12.29 0.06
C LEU A 231 2.53 -13.47 0.50
N PRO A 232 3.31 -14.11 -0.38
CA PRO A 232 4.19 -15.21 0.01
C PRO A 232 5.15 -14.79 1.13
N LEU A 233 5.51 -15.71 2.02
CA LEU A 233 6.61 -15.47 2.96
C LEU A 233 7.94 -15.54 2.22
N PRO A 234 8.93 -14.69 2.58
CA PRO A 234 10.22 -14.69 1.91
C PRO A 234 11.01 -15.97 2.22
N ALA A 235 11.59 -16.58 1.19
CA ALA A 235 12.53 -17.68 1.40
C ALA A 235 13.80 -17.17 2.09
N PRO A 236 14.48 -18.00 2.91
CA PRO A 236 15.74 -17.62 3.53
C PRO A 236 16.76 -17.15 2.48
N GLY A 237 17.43 -16.04 2.77
CA GLY A 237 18.45 -15.46 1.86
C GLY A 237 17.90 -14.58 0.74
N THR A 238 16.58 -14.44 0.61
CA THR A 238 15.97 -13.50 -0.35
C THR A 238 15.93 -12.08 0.20
N ARG A 239 15.91 -11.10 -0.70
CA ARG A 239 15.77 -9.67 -0.38
C ARG A 239 14.66 -9.06 -1.23
N LEU A 240 13.81 -8.27 -0.61
CA LEU A 240 12.84 -7.41 -1.30
C LEU A 240 13.12 -5.96 -0.92
N ASN A 241 13.74 -5.22 -1.83
CA ASN A 241 13.95 -3.79 -1.70
C ASN A 241 12.89 -3.03 -2.51
N CYS A 242 12.40 -1.93 -1.99
CA CYS A 242 11.49 -1.05 -2.71
C CYS A 242 11.93 0.40 -2.59
N TYR A 243 12.19 1.03 -3.74
CA TYR A 243 12.75 2.37 -3.86
C TYR A 243 11.70 3.35 -4.36
N LYS A 244 11.25 4.25 -3.48
CA LYS A 244 10.35 5.35 -3.82
C LYS A 244 11.14 6.60 -4.14
N VAL A 245 11.02 7.10 -5.36
CA VAL A 245 11.65 8.34 -5.82
C VAL A 245 10.59 9.40 -6.09
N SER A 246 10.64 10.49 -5.36
CA SER A 246 9.70 11.62 -5.42
C SER A 246 10.42 12.95 -5.21
N LYS A 247 9.79 14.07 -5.57
CA LYS A 247 10.39 15.40 -5.40
C LYS A 247 10.53 15.81 -3.94
N ARG A 248 9.56 15.46 -3.11
CA ARG A 248 9.58 15.65 -1.65
C ARG A 248 9.73 14.31 -0.96
N PHE A 249 10.27 14.32 0.23
CA PHE A 249 10.47 13.08 0.98
C PHE A 249 9.15 12.47 1.41
N ASP A 250 8.30 13.25 2.07
CA ASP A 250 7.01 12.80 2.60
C ASP A 250 5.83 13.28 1.76
N GLN A 251 4.77 12.50 1.76
CA GLN A 251 3.44 12.83 1.23
C GLN A 251 3.49 13.34 -0.21
N ASP A 252 4.33 12.72 -1.01
CA ASP A 252 4.48 13.05 -2.41
C ASP A 252 4.28 11.83 -3.31
N ILE A 253 3.71 12.09 -4.47
CA ILE A 253 3.48 11.06 -5.48
C ILE A 253 4.83 10.67 -6.09
N SER A 254 5.07 9.38 -6.21
CA SER A 254 6.28 8.84 -6.82
C SER A 254 6.41 9.28 -8.27
N ALA A 255 7.56 9.79 -8.65
CA ALA A 255 7.97 9.84 -10.04
C ALA A 255 8.22 8.41 -10.55
N VAL A 256 8.94 7.61 -9.73
CA VAL A 256 9.25 6.21 -9.98
C VAL A 256 9.20 5.45 -8.66
N CYS A 257 8.61 4.25 -8.67
CA CYS A 257 8.71 3.28 -7.59
C CYS A 257 9.20 1.96 -8.17
N VAL A 258 10.34 1.45 -7.69
CA VAL A 258 10.96 0.20 -8.17
C VAL A 258 11.08 -0.77 -7.02
N ALA A 259 10.46 -1.92 -7.13
CA ALA A 259 10.63 -3.03 -6.20
C ALA A 259 11.43 -4.15 -6.85
N ILE A 260 12.41 -4.69 -6.14
CA ILE A 260 13.29 -5.77 -6.62
C ILE A 260 13.33 -6.86 -5.56
N HIS A 261 12.82 -8.04 -5.91
CA HIS A 261 12.98 -9.27 -5.14
C HIS A 261 14.13 -10.06 -5.75
N LEU A 262 15.17 -10.31 -4.96
CA LEU A 262 16.42 -10.93 -5.39
C LEU A 262 16.73 -12.14 -4.52
N GLU A 263 17.09 -13.24 -5.17
CA GLU A 263 17.68 -14.42 -4.56
C GLU A 263 19.03 -14.71 -5.24
N LEU A 264 20.11 -14.77 -4.45
CA LEU A 264 21.43 -15.13 -4.92
C LEU A 264 21.81 -16.51 -4.41
N GLU A 265 22.47 -17.30 -5.27
CA GLU A 265 23.07 -18.58 -4.92
C GLU A 265 24.48 -18.65 -5.52
N ASN A 266 25.49 -18.80 -4.68
CA ASN A 266 26.92 -18.82 -5.10
C ASN A 266 27.31 -17.60 -5.95
N ASP A 267 26.92 -16.39 -5.52
CA ASP A 267 27.09 -15.12 -6.24
C ASP A 267 26.48 -15.08 -7.65
N CYS A 268 25.54 -15.97 -7.95
CA CYS A 268 24.74 -15.94 -9.17
C CYS A 268 23.29 -15.60 -8.85
N VAL A 269 22.61 -14.93 -9.78
CA VAL A 269 21.18 -14.62 -9.68
C VAL A 269 20.38 -15.90 -9.85
N LYS A 270 19.90 -16.48 -8.75
CA LYS A 270 19.01 -17.65 -8.79
C LYS A 270 17.63 -17.27 -9.26
N SER A 271 17.08 -16.20 -8.69
CA SER A 271 15.82 -15.61 -9.13
C SER A 271 15.83 -14.09 -8.93
N ILE A 272 15.15 -13.39 -9.82
CA ILE A 272 14.94 -11.95 -9.69
C ILE A 272 13.58 -11.57 -10.27
N ARG A 273 12.84 -10.72 -9.54
CA ARG A 273 11.59 -10.11 -9.98
C ARG A 273 11.69 -8.61 -9.77
N ILE A 274 11.42 -7.84 -10.80
CA ILE A 274 11.53 -6.38 -10.79
C ILE A 274 10.19 -5.80 -11.23
N ALA A 275 9.49 -5.12 -10.33
CA ALA A 275 8.22 -4.48 -10.63
C ALA A 275 8.32 -2.96 -10.45
N CYS A 276 7.70 -2.22 -11.35
CA CYS A 276 7.85 -0.77 -11.42
C CYS A 276 6.51 -0.05 -11.52
N GLY A 277 6.38 1.04 -10.76
CA GLY A 277 5.34 2.04 -10.89
C GLY A 277 5.90 3.35 -11.45
N GLY A 278 5.07 4.12 -12.15
CA GLY A 278 5.42 5.40 -12.75
C GLY A 278 6.20 5.32 -14.07
N LEU A 279 6.38 4.12 -14.64
CA LEU A 279 7.12 3.87 -15.86
C LEU A 279 6.26 3.41 -17.03
N ALA A 280 4.99 3.09 -16.80
CA ALA A 280 4.01 2.68 -17.79
C ALA A 280 2.61 3.11 -17.37
N ALA A 281 1.60 2.81 -18.18
CA ALA A 281 0.19 3.04 -17.86
C ALA A 281 -0.31 2.20 -16.67
N ILE A 282 0.38 1.11 -16.36
CA ILE A 282 0.13 0.20 -15.24
C ILE A 282 1.42 -0.09 -14.46
N VAL A 283 1.28 -0.60 -13.26
CA VAL A 283 2.39 -1.26 -12.58
C VAL A 283 2.67 -2.58 -13.28
N LYS A 284 3.92 -2.82 -13.69
CA LYS A 284 4.31 -4.04 -14.42
C LYS A 284 5.74 -4.47 -14.12
N ARG A 285 6.05 -5.71 -14.49
CA ARG A 285 7.38 -6.28 -14.35
C ARG A 285 8.31 -5.87 -15.48
N ALA A 286 9.62 -5.81 -15.17
CA ALA A 286 10.71 -5.54 -16.11
C ALA A 286 11.26 -6.86 -16.69
N LEU A 287 10.48 -7.54 -17.53
CA LEU A 287 10.75 -8.92 -17.96
C LEU A 287 12.04 -9.07 -18.78
N HIS A 288 12.37 -8.10 -19.67
CA HIS A 288 13.64 -8.13 -20.40
C HIS A 288 14.83 -7.93 -19.47
N CYS A 289 14.70 -7.06 -18.48
CA CYS A 289 15.72 -6.86 -17.46
C CYS A 289 15.93 -8.13 -16.64
N GLU A 290 14.85 -8.74 -16.15
CA GLU A 290 14.90 -10.00 -15.38
C GLU A 290 15.57 -11.12 -16.18
N GLN A 291 15.21 -11.29 -17.44
CA GLN A 291 15.81 -12.29 -18.34
C GLN A 291 17.31 -12.06 -18.58
N ALA A 292 17.75 -10.80 -18.66
CA ALA A 292 19.15 -10.45 -18.84
C ALA A 292 20.01 -10.80 -17.60
N LEU A 293 19.37 -10.85 -16.41
CA LEU A 293 20.03 -11.08 -15.12
C LEU A 293 19.95 -12.54 -14.65
N ALA A 294 18.87 -13.24 -14.95
CA ALA A 294 18.60 -14.58 -14.44
C ALA A 294 19.72 -15.58 -14.80
N GLY A 295 20.19 -16.35 -13.81
CA GLY A 295 21.25 -17.33 -13.96
C GLY A 295 22.66 -16.76 -14.21
N ARG A 296 22.83 -15.44 -14.12
CA ARG A 296 24.13 -14.78 -14.36
C ARG A 296 24.85 -14.47 -13.05
N PRO A 297 26.20 -14.39 -13.08
CA PRO A 297 26.95 -13.89 -11.94
C PRO A 297 26.52 -12.47 -11.55
N TRP A 298 26.42 -12.21 -10.26
CA TRP A 298 26.04 -10.90 -9.71
C TRP A 298 27.24 -9.96 -9.74
N THR A 299 27.53 -9.39 -10.91
CA THR A 299 28.68 -8.53 -11.19
C THR A 299 28.24 -7.23 -11.84
N GLU A 300 29.10 -6.20 -11.79
CA GLU A 300 28.82 -4.90 -12.42
C GLU A 300 28.50 -5.03 -13.91
N ALA A 301 29.26 -5.85 -14.64
CA ALA A 301 29.02 -6.12 -16.06
C ALA A 301 27.66 -6.76 -16.35
N THR A 302 27.15 -7.60 -15.44
CA THR A 302 25.80 -8.17 -15.53
C THR A 302 24.75 -7.11 -15.23
N ILE A 303 24.98 -6.26 -14.23
CA ILE A 303 24.09 -5.15 -13.90
C ILE A 303 23.96 -4.18 -15.07
N ASP A 304 25.05 -3.83 -15.75
CA ASP A 304 25.02 -2.95 -16.92
C ASP A 304 24.14 -3.52 -18.03
N LYS A 305 24.25 -4.83 -18.31
CA LYS A 305 23.37 -5.51 -19.28
C LYS A 305 21.89 -5.49 -18.84
N GLY A 306 21.62 -5.68 -17.55
CA GLY A 306 20.28 -5.55 -16.99
C GLY A 306 19.72 -4.14 -17.15
N MET A 307 20.54 -3.12 -16.88
CA MET A 307 20.17 -1.71 -17.04
C MET A 307 19.91 -1.33 -18.50
N GLU A 308 20.64 -1.90 -19.47
CA GLU A 308 20.36 -1.73 -20.89
C GLU A 308 19.05 -2.39 -21.30
N ALA A 309 18.79 -3.62 -20.81
CA ALA A 309 17.57 -4.36 -21.09
C ALA A 309 16.32 -3.69 -20.46
N PHE A 310 16.46 -3.07 -19.29
CA PHE A 310 15.39 -2.35 -18.60
C PHE A 310 14.71 -1.30 -19.48
N ALA A 311 15.45 -0.62 -20.35
CA ALA A 311 14.90 0.39 -21.26
C ALA A 311 13.93 -0.20 -22.30
N LYS A 312 13.95 -1.53 -22.52
CA LYS A 312 13.02 -2.21 -23.44
C LYS A 312 11.67 -2.55 -22.77
N ASP A 313 11.60 -2.47 -21.45
CA ASP A 313 10.41 -2.83 -20.70
C ASP A 313 9.41 -1.67 -20.55
N PHE A 314 9.86 -0.42 -20.71
CA PHE A 314 9.08 0.75 -20.30
C PHE A 314 9.15 1.90 -21.30
N GLU A 315 7.99 2.56 -21.47
CA GLU A 315 7.82 3.80 -22.22
C GLU A 315 7.11 4.84 -21.33
N PRO A 316 7.82 5.47 -20.37
CA PRO A 316 7.19 6.42 -19.48
C PRO A 316 6.81 7.73 -20.17
N ILE A 317 5.79 8.38 -19.63
CA ILE A 317 5.36 9.71 -20.05
C ILE A 317 6.20 10.81 -19.40
N THR A 318 6.20 11.99 -20.01
CA THR A 318 6.65 13.25 -19.38
C THR A 318 5.45 13.97 -18.79
N ASP A 319 5.50 14.33 -17.51
CA ASP A 319 4.47 15.10 -16.82
C ASP A 319 5.10 16.13 -15.85
N MET A 320 4.26 16.77 -15.00
CA MET A 320 4.71 17.74 -14.02
C MET A 320 5.65 17.14 -12.95
N ARG A 321 5.68 15.81 -12.79
CA ARG A 321 6.52 15.12 -11.77
C ARG A 321 7.92 14.86 -12.28
N ALA A 322 8.04 14.35 -13.52
CA ALA A 322 9.33 14.01 -14.11
C ALA A 322 9.24 13.86 -15.63
N SER A 323 10.36 14.07 -16.32
CA SER A 323 10.48 13.70 -17.73
C SER A 323 10.59 12.18 -17.92
N ALA A 324 10.19 11.69 -19.10
CA ALA A 324 10.34 10.29 -19.48
C ALA A 324 11.80 9.81 -19.37
N ALA A 325 12.74 10.63 -19.83
CA ALA A 325 14.18 10.32 -19.75
C ALA A 325 14.66 10.18 -18.27
N TYR A 326 14.22 11.08 -17.38
CA TYR A 326 14.55 10.99 -15.96
C TYR A 326 13.97 9.73 -15.35
N ARG A 327 12.71 9.38 -15.61
CA ARG A 327 12.06 8.19 -15.08
C ARG A 327 12.80 6.91 -15.47
N LEU A 328 13.17 6.76 -16.76
CA LEU A 328 13.95 5.63 -17.24
C LEU A 328 15.34 5.58 -16.59
N GLN A 329 16.03 6.72 -16.54
CA GLN A 329 17.37 6.80 -15.93
C GLN A 329 17.35 6.41 -14.46
N VAL A 330 16.39 6.94 -13.69
CA VAL A 330 16.26 6.64 -12.27
C VAL A 330 15.83 5.18 -12.07
N GLY A 331 14.85 4.69 -12.84
CA GLY A 331 14.37 3.31 -12.72
C GLY A 331 15.50 2.29 -12.86
N ARG A 332 16.30 2.39 -13.93
CA ARG A 332 17.45 1.49 -14.12
C ARG A 332 18.56 1.67 -13.08
N ASN A 333 18.75 2.89 -12.55
CA ASN A 333 19.75 3.16 -11.52
C ASN A 333 19.40 2.46 -10.19
N MET A 334 18.12 2.14 -9.92
CA MET A 334 17.75 1.39 -8.72
C MET A 334 18.30 -0.04 -8.75
N LEU A 335 18.49 -0.63 -9.94
CA LEU A 335 19.19 -1.93 -10.06
C LEU A 335 20.66 -1.79 -9.65
N ARG A 336 21.36 -0.75 -10.11
CA ARG A 336 22.75 -0.48 -9.70
C ARG A 336 22.83 -0.20 -8.20
N ARG A 337 21.88 0.56 -7.65
CA ARG A 337 21.81 0.81 -6.21
C ARG A 337 21.69 -0.49 -5.42
N LEU A 338 20.80 -1.41 -5.82
CA LEU A 338 20.67 -2.71 -5.17
C LEU A 338 21.99 -3.49 -5.22
N TYR A 339 22.68 -3.46 -6.37
CA TYR A 339 23.99 -4.09 -6.49
C TYR A 339 24.99 -3.56 -5.46
N LEU A 340 25.13 -2.24 -5.34
CA LEU A 340 26.02 -1.60 -4.36
C LEU A 340 25.63 -1.97 -2.91
N GLU A 341 24.34 -1.92 -2.59
CA GLU A 341 23.81 -2.31 -1.26
C GLU A 341 24.12 -3.79 -0.94
N THR A 342 24.05 -4.69 -1.92
CA THR A 342 24.39 -6.12 -1.71
C THR A 342 25.88 -6.36 -1.54
N ARG A 343 26.72 -5.43 -2.00
CA ARG A 343 28.20 -5.49 -1.82
C ARG A 343 28.65 -4.83 -0.53
N GLY A 344 27.70 -4.32 0.28
CA GLY A 344 28.00 -3.63 1.54
C GLY A 344 28.44 -2.17 1.37
N GLU A 345 28.26 -1.59 0.18
CA GLU A 345 28.51 -0.17 -0.03
C GLU A 345 27.37 0.63 0.59
N LEU A 346 27.70 1.63 1.40
CA LEU A 346 26.70 2.49 2.05
C LEU A 346 26.05 3.39 0.99
N THR A 347 24.75 3.19 0.79
CA THR A 347 23.92 4.12 0.05
C THR A 347 23.16 4.97 1.05
N GLU A 348 23.65 6.17 1.31
CA GLU A 348 22.98 7.09 2.24
C GLU A 348 21.61 7.48 1.72
N THR A 349 20.63 7.47 2.61
CA THR A 349 19.28 7.97 2.36
C THR A 349 18.91 9.00 3.42
N VAL A 350 18.06 9.96 3.04
CA VAL A 350 17.52 10.94 4.00
C VAL A 350 16.76 10.24 5.14
N TYR A 351 16.20 9.06 4.88
CA TYR A 351 15.49 8.25 5.87
C TYR A 351 16.40 7.72 6.98
N GLY A 352 17.63 7.35 6.66
CA GLY A 352 18.63 6.92 7.63
C GLY A 352 19.33 8.08 8.35
N TYR A 353 19.28 9.27 7.77
CA TYR A 353 19.93 10.45 8.32
C TYR A 353 19.17 10.96 9.55
N GLY A 354 19.79 10.91 10.71
CA GLY A 354 19.18 11.34 11.98
C GLY A 354 18.60 10.21 12.85
N ARG A 355 18.64 8.94 12.41
CA ARG A 355 18.33 7.76 13.24
C ARG A 355 19.57 7.15 13.93
N GLN A 356 20.75 7.70 13.69
CA GLN A 356 22.02 7.32 14.32
C GLN A 356 22.31 8.19 15.55
N GLY A 357 21.28 8.47 16.36
CA GLY A 357 21.39 9.21 17.59
C GLY A 357 20.64 8.52 18.72
#